data_5bb33452d02ac3573e4ad09ced3bbba0
#
_entry.id   5bb33452d02ac3573e4ad09ced3bbba0
#
_cell.length_a   1.000
_cell.length_b   1.000
_cell.length_c   1.000
_cell.angle_alpha   90.00
_cell.angle_beta   90.00
_cell.angle_gamma   90.00
#
_symmetry.space_group_name_H-M   'P 1'
#
loop_
_entity.id
_entity.type
_entity.pdbx_description
1 polymer ?
#
loop_
_entity_poly.entity_id
_entity_poly.type
_entity_poly.pdbx_seq_one_letter_code
_entity_poly.pdbx_strand_id
1 'polypeptide(L)'
;MKASANKKVPIKSEQGFTLLEIVIALVIMMVVGLAAVGGFAFAIRYNSAASDRAASVSIANSAIEKFRALPFTDAALTAGTTTTTVSDGAGRTYTLSITVADAIVVSGKTTLKSITVVVTPVNSSGPFNSNSNGYYGSVKLFTERCNPLVGTNFH
;
A
#
# COMPACT_ATOMS: atom_id res chain seq x y z
N MET A 1 30.33 -58.82 -60.03
CA MET A 1 30.24 -58.87 -58.55
C MET A 1 30.64 -57.51 -58.01
N LYS A 2 29.66 -56.72 -57.43
CA LYS A 2 29.91 -55.42 -56.84
C LYS A 2 29.97 -55.62 -55.31
N ALA A 3 31.12 -55.36 -54.69
CA ALA A 3 31.31 -55.39 -53.27
C ALA A 3 30.57 -54.22 -52.61
N SER A 4 29.60 -54.52 -51.73
CA SER A 4 28.89 -53.53 -50.96
C SER A 4 29.80 -53.04 -49.81
N ALA A 5 30.21 -51.79 -49.86
CA ALA A 5 30.97 -51.15 -48.82
C ALA A 5 30.03 -50.84 -47.59
N ASN A 6 30.22 -51.59 -46.55
CA ASN A 6 29.49 -51.39 -45.27
C ASN A 6 29.99 -50.11 -44.60
N LYS A 7 29.23 -49.03 -44.67
CA LYS A 7 29.52 -47.73 -44.06
C LYS A 7 29.23 -47.81 -42.54
N LYS A 8 30.25 -47.99 -41.68
CA LYS A 8 30.14 -47.91 -40.25
C LYS A 8 29.72 -46.52 -39.88
N VAL A 9 28.51 -46.39 -39.32
CA VAL A 9 28.03 -45.15 -38.68
C VAL A 9 28.83 -44.97 -37.37
N PRO A 10 29.50 -43.83 -37.16
CA PRO A 10 30.21 -43.58 -35.91
C PRO A 10 29.19 -43.50 -34.77
N ILE A 11 29.29 -44.40 -33.79
CA ILE A 11 28.54 -44.33 -32.53
C ILE A 11 29.10 -43.12 -31.76
N LYS A 12 28.30 -42.05 -31.68
CA LYS A 12 28.61 -40.89 -30.82
C LYS A 12 28.74 -41.43 -29.39
N SER A 13 29.93 -41.34 -28.79
CA SER A 13 30.14 -41.69 -27.40
C SER A 13 29.24 -40.79 -26.53
N GLU A 14 28.29 -41.40 -25.83
CA GLU A 14 27.50 -40.70 -24.80
C GLU A 14 28.47 -40.40 -23.66
N GLN A 15 28.85 -39.13 -23.55
CA GLN A 15 29.63 -38.66 -22.42
C GLN A 15 28.66 -38.52 -21.21
N GLY A 16 28.76 -39.44 -20.27
CA GLY A 16 28.03 -39.37 -19.00
C GLY A 16 28.50 -38.17 -18.16
N PHE A 17 27.60 -37.61 -17.38
CA PHE A 17 27.91 -36.51 -16.43
C PHE A 17 28.96 -36.99 -15.43
N THR A 18 29.92 -36.12 -15.11
CA THR A 18 30.88 -36.37 -14.07
C THR A 18 30.26 -36.16 -12.70
N LEU A 19 30.69 -36.90 -11.67
CA LEU A 19 30.18 -36.70 -10.29
C LEU A 19 30.42 -35.28 -9.80
N LEU A 20 31.51 -34.62 -10.20
CA LEU A 20 31.84 -33.25 -9.90
C LEU A 20 30.80 -32.27 -10.49
N GLU A 21 30.36 -32.51 -11.73
CA GLU A 21 29.37 -31.65 -12.42
C GLU A 21 28.01 -31.72 -11.71
N ILE A 22 27.60 -32.90 -11.25
CA ILE A 22 26.35 -33.05 -10.48
C ILE A 22 26.43 -32.28 -9.17
N VAL A 23 27.58 -32.35 -8.45
CA VAL A 23 27.76 -31.62 -7.19
C VAL A 23 27.71 -30.12 -7.41
N ILE A 24 28.39 -29.61 -8.44
CA ILE A 24 28.34 -28.17 -8.78
C ILE A 24 26.93 -27.75 -9.16
N ALA A 25 26.22 -28.54 -9.97
CA ALA A 25 24.84 -28.25 -10.35
C ALA A 25 23.89 -28.17 -9.13
N LEU A 26 24.06 -29.10 -8.16
CA LEU A 26 23.28 -29.08 -6.91
C LEU A 26 23.55 -27.83 -6.09
N VAL A 27 24.81 -27.40 -5.96
CA VAL A 27 25.17 -26.18 -5.23
C VAL A 27 24.55 -24.95 -5.88
N ILE A 28 24.64 -24.84 -7.21
CA ILE A 28 24.04 -23.74 -7.95
C ILE A 28 22.51 -23.74 -7.78
N MET A 29 21.88 -24.92 -7.88
CA MET A 29 20.43 -25.05 -7.71
C MET A 29 19.98 -24.66 -6.29
N MET A 30 20.75 -24.99 -5.27
CA MET A 30 20.49 -24.58 -3.90
C MET A 30 20.56 -23.07 -3.73
N VAL A 31 21.57 -22.40 -4.28
CA VAL A 31 21.71 -20.92 -4.20
C VAL A 31 20.57 -20.24 -4.94
N VAL A 32 20.23 -20.67 -6.15
CA VAL A 32 19.11 -20.12 -6.93
C VAL A 32 17.78 -20.35 -6.23
N GLY A 33 17.58 -21.54 -5.63
CA GLY A 33 16.37 -21.85 -4.87
C GLY A 33 16.18 -20.95 -3.66
N LEU A 34 17.25 -20.72 -2.88
CA LEU A 34 17.19 -19.79 -1.72
C LEU A 34 16.90 -18.35 -2.17
N ALA A 35 17.51 -17.88 -3.25
CA ALA A 35 17.24 -16.56 -3.81
C ALA A 35 15.79 -16.41 -4.26
N ALA A 36 15.22 -17.44 -4.91
CA ALA A 36 13.83 -17.45 -5.33
C ALA A 36 12.86 -17.36 -4.13
N VAL A 37 13.08 -18.15 -3.07
CA VAL A 37 12.26 -18.08 -1.85
C VAL A 37 12.31 -16.69 -1.21
N GLY A 38 13.49 -16.08 -1.11
CA GLY A 38 13.65 -14.71 -0.63
C GLY A 38 12.88 -13.69 -1.46
N GLY A 39 12.94 -13.82 -2.78
CA GLY A 39 12.21 -12.97 -3.73
C GLY A 39 10.69 -13.10 -3.57
N PHE A 40 10.16 -14.29 -3.41
CA PHE A 40 8.74 -14.52 -3.17
C PHE A 40 8.27 -13.91 -1.83
N ALA A 41 9.04 -14.11 -0.75
CA ALA A 41 8.71 -13.53 0.54
C ALA A 41 8.67 -11.99 0.48
N PHE A 42 9.60 -11.37 -0.24
CA PHE A 42 9.62 -9.93 -0.47
C PHE A 42 8.38 -9.47 -1.29
N ALA A 43 8.06 -10.17 -2.38
CA ALA A 43 6.91 -9.84 -3.23
C ALA A 43 5.58 -9.90 -2.47
N ILE A 44 5.38 -10.92 -1.62
CA ILE A 44 4.17 -11.06 -0.79
C ILE A 44 4.06 -9.87 0.16
N ARG A 45 5.13 -9.50 0.85
CA ARG A 45 5.14 -8.37 1.79
C ARG A 45 4.87 -7.03 1.10
N TYR A 46 5.45 -6.83 -0.08
CA TYR A 46 5.23 -5.62 -0.86
C TYR A 46 3.78 -5.50 -1.33
N ASN A 47 3.20 -6.60 -1.81
CA ASN A 47 1.81 -6.63 -2.24
C ASN A 47 0.83 -6.37 -1.08
N SER A 48 1.11 -6.92 0.10
CA SER A 48 0.32 -6.63 1.31
C SER A 48 0.35 -5.14 1.66
N ALA A 49 1.53 -4.50 1.65
CA ALA A 49 1.65 -3.07 1.93
C ALA A 49 0.91 -2.19 0.90
N ALA A 50 0.95 -2.56 -0.37
CA ALA A 50 0.19 -1.87 -1.42
C ALA A 50 -1.33 -1.99 -1.21
N SER A 51 -1.81 -3.16 -0.81
CA SER A 51 -3.21 -3.40 -0.47
C SER A 51 -3.66 -2.58 0.74
N ASP A 52 -2.84 -2.50 1.79
CA ASP A 52 -3.14 -1.69 2.98
C ASP A 52 -3.22 -0.20 2.65
N ARG A 53 -2.35 0.28 1.76
CA ARG A 53 -2.40 1.66 1.28
C ARG A 53 -3.67 1.94 0.47
N ALA A 54 -4.07 1.05 -0.42
CA ALA A 54 -5.30 1.19 -1.20
C ALA A 54 -6.54 1.24 -0.31
N ALA A 55 -6.62 0.38 0.70
CA ALA A 55 -7.69 0.40 1.69
C ALA A 55 -7.68 1.69 2.53
N SER A 56 -6.51 2.16 2.96
CA SER A 56 -6.37 3.44 3.69
C SER A 56 -6.86 4.63 2.87
N VAL A 57 -6.57 4.68 1.57
CA VAL A 57 -7.07 5.73 0.66
C VAL A 57 -8.58 5.66 0.54
N SER A 58 -9.16 4.47 0.40
CA SER A 58 -10.61 4.28 0.31
C SER A 58 -11.32 4.75 1.57
N ILE A 59 -10.81 4.38 2.75
CA ILE A 59 -11.35 4.81 4.06
C ILE A 59 -11.25 6.34 4.19
N ALA A 60 -10.11 6.93 3.85
CA ALA A 60 -9.90 8.35 3.94
C ALA A 60 -10.83 9.15 3.01
N ASN A 61 -11.02 8.70 1.77
CA ASN A 61 -11.96 9.31 0.82
C ASN A 61 -13.39 9.22 1.34
N SER A 62 -13.82 8.06 1.84
CA SER A 62 -15.15 7.88 2.42
C SER A 62 -15.39 8.81 3.62
N ALA A 63 -14.37 9.02 4.45
CA ALA A 63 -14.44 9.96 5.57
C ALA A 63 -14.58 11.40 5.06
N ILE A 64 -13.75 11.83 4.11
CA ILE A 64 -13.82 13.18 3.53
C ILE A 64 -15.20 13.44 2.91
N GLU A 65 -15.75 12.51 2.13
CA GLU A 65 -17.06 12.69 1.51
C GLU A 65 -18.18 12.81 2.54
N LYS A 66 -18.11 12.06 3.64
CA LYS A 66 -19.05 12.24 4.77
C LYS A 66 -18.99 13.67 5.32
N PHE A 67 -17.78 14.20 5.58
CA PHE A 67 -17.62 15.56 6.11
C PHE A 67 -18.00 16.64 5.08
N ARG A 68 -17.87 16.36 3.79
CA ARG A 68 -18.29 17.25 2.71
C ARG A 68 -19.81 17.33 2.57
N ALA A 69 -20.51 16.25 2.90
CA ALA A 69 -21.98 16.20 2.85
C ALA A 69 -22.67 16.89 4.03
N LEU A 70 -21.95 17.11 5.16
CA LEU A 70 -22.53 17.74 6.35
C LEU A 70 -22.77 19.25 6.12
N PRO A 71 -23.77 19.88 6.77
CA PRO A 71 -23.89 21.32 6.83
C PRO A 71 -22.65 21.97 7.47
N PHE A 72 -22.29 23.20 7.07
CA PHE A 72 -21.10 23.88 7.61
C PHE A 72 -21.16 24.12 9.12
N THR A 73 -22.37 24.23 9.67
CA THR A 73 -22.64 24.45 11.10
C THR A 73 -22.81 23.18 11.90
N ASP A 74 -22.60 22.01 11.29
CA ASP A 74 -22.76 20.73 11.96
C ASP A 74 -21.76 20.58 13.12
N ALA A 75 -22.20 19.96 14.22
CA ALA A 75 -21.38 19.73 15.41
C ALA A 75 -20.13 18.88 15.13
N ALA A 76 -20.21 17.98 14.16
CA ALA A 76 -19.07 17.17 13.73
C ALA A 76 -17.95 17.99 13.04
N LEU A 77 -18.27 19.23 12.60
CA LEU A 77 -17.32 20.20 12.05
C LEU A 77 -16.80 21.20 13.09
N THR A 78 -17.02 20.95 14.39
CA THR A 78 -16.39 21.73 15.45
C THR A 78 -14.89 21.47 15.49
N ALA A 79 -14.09 22.54 15.68
CA ALA A 79 -12.63 22.42 15.73
C ALA A 79 -12.21 21.43 16.81
N GLY A 80 -11.35 20.49 16.45
CA GLY A 80 -10.89 19.43 17.32
C GLY A 80 -10.33 18.24 16.56
N THR A 81 -9.82 17.26 17.29
CA THR A 81 -9.33 15.99 16.71
C THR A 81 -10.13 14.82 17.27
N THR A 82 -10.67 14.01 16.39
CA THR A 82 -11.37 12.78 16.73
C THR A 82 -10.59 11.60 16.16
N THR A 83 -10.34 10.59 17.00
CA THR A 83 -9.67 9.35 16.57
C THR A 83 -10.61 8.17 16.80
N THR A 84 -10.77 7.34 15.79
CA THR A 84 -11.59 6.13 15.84
C THR A 84 -10.89 4.98 15.13
N THR A 85 -11.30 3.76 15.42
CA THR A 85 -10.80 2.56 14.77
C THR A 85 -11.85 2.04 13.79
N VAL A 86 -11.40 1.72 12.57
CA VAL A 86 -12.25 1.22 11.48
C VAL A 86 -11.66 -0.09 10.99
N SER A 87 -12.51 -1.09 10.74
CA SER A 87 -12.11 -2.34 10.10
C SER A 87 -12.57 -2.37 8.65
N ASP A 88 -11.75 -2.90 7.74
CA ASP A 88 -12.16 -3.18 6.38
C ASP A 88 -12.94 -4.51 6.30
N GLY A 89 -13.56 -4.78 5.15
CA GLY A 89 -14.28 -6.03 4.91
C GLY A 89 -13.42 -7.30 4.97
N ALA A 90 -12.11 -7.18 4.99
CA ALA A 90 -11.14 -8.27 5.13
C ALA A 90 -10.64 -8.45 6.58
N GLY A 91 -11.22 -7.74 7.55
CA GLY A 91 -10.86 -7.84 8.97
C GLY A 91 -9.57 -7.11 9.36
N ARG A 92 -9.01 -6.28 8.48
CA ARG A 92 -7.86 -5.44 8.80
C ARG A 92 -8.33 -4.19 9.53
N THR A 93 -7.54 -3.71 10.48
CA THR A 93 -7.87 -2.61 11.37
C THR A 93 -7.04 -1.39 11.04
N TYR A 94 -7.67 -0.23 11.01
CA TYR A 94 -7.07 1.06 10.71
C TYR A 94 -7.43 2.08 11.77
N THR A 95 -6.49 2.92 12.16
CA THR A 95 -6.75 4.10 12.98
C THR A 95 -7.07 5.27 12.05
N LEU A 96 -8.27 5.83 12.19
CA LEU A 96 -8.75 7.01 11.49
C LEU A 96 -8.69 8.20 12.43
N SER A 97 -7.84 9.17 12.15
CA SER A 97 -7.74 10.43 12.87
C SER A 97 -8.25 11.58 12.00
N ILE A 98 -9.22 12.32 12.48
CA ILE A 98 -9.84 13.43 11.76
C ILE A 98 -9.60 14.68 12.59
N THR A 99 -8.92 15.66 12.02
CA THR A 99 -8.67 16.96 12.63
C THR A 99 -9.42 18.04 11.86
N VAL A 100 -10.31 18.73 12.53
CA VAL A 100 -11.01 19.92 12.02
C VAL A 100 -10.40 21.15 12.67
N ALA A 101 -10.04 22.15 11.85
CA ALA A 101 -9.53 23.42 12.36
C ALA A 101 -10.22 24.59 11.63
N ASP A 102 -10.45 25.67 12.36
CA ASP A 102 -10.93 26.93 11.80
C ASP A 102 -9.75 27.64 11.11
N ALA A 103 -9.73 27.60 9.79
CA ALA A 103 -8.60 28.10 9.00
C ALA A 103 -8.67 29.63 8.83
N ILE A 104 -9.86 30.18 8.63
CA ILE A 104 -10.08 31.63 8.53
C ILE A 104 -11.28 32.03 9.39
N VAL A 105 -11.06 33.02 10.26
CA VAL A 105 -12.10 33.64 11.10
C VAL A 105 -12.16 35.13 10.77
N VAL A 106 -13.32 35.61 10.34
CA VAL A 106 -13.58 37.03 10.05
C VAL A 106 -14.67 37.55 10.98
N SER A 107 -14.37 38.64 11.72
CA SER A 107 -15.30 39.25 12.68
C SER A 107 -15.91 38.24 13.67
N GLY A 108 -15.10 37.29 14.15
CA GLY A 108 -15.52 36.27 15.10
C GLY A 108 -16.36 35.13 14.50
N LYS A 109 -16.54 35.12 13.17
CA LYS A 109 -17.24 34.02 12.46
C LYS A 109 -16.25 33.23 11.63
N THR A 110 -16.28 31.92 11.77
CA THR A 110 -15.46 31.02 10.94
C THR A 110 -16.00 31.04 9.51
N THR A 111 -15.14 31.41 8.57
CA THR A 111 -15.46 31.48 7.14
C THR A 111 -14.86 30.33 6.34
N LEU A 112 -13.78 29.74 6.84
CA LEU A 112 -13.10 28.58 6.23
C LEU A 112 -12.73 27.58 7.32
N LYS A 113 -13.05 26.32 7.08
CA LYS A 113 -12.60 25.19 7.90
C LYS A 113 -11.70 24.28 7.08
N SER A 114 -10.63 23.84 7.70
CA SER A 114 -9.75 22.80 7.16
C SER A 114 -10.03 21.46 7.82
N ILE A 115 -10.09 20.41 7.05
CA ILE A 115 -10.33 19.05 7.52
C ILE A 115 -9.15 18.18 7.06
N THR A 116 -8.42 17.67 8.01
CA THR A 116 -7.32 16.72 7.76
C THR A 116 -7.74 15.33 8.22
N VAL A 117 -7.66 14.37 7.33
CA VAL A 117 -7.94 12.96 7.60
C VAL A 117 -6.66 12.17 7.48
N VAL A 118 -6.28 11.45 8.53
CA VAL A 118 -5.12 10.54 8.57
C VAL A 118 -5.61 9.14 8.85
N VAL A 119 -5.27 8.19 7.98
CA VAL A 119 -5.58 6.78 8.15
C VAL A 119 -4.29 6.00 8.28
N THR A 120 -4.15 5.23 9.34
CA THR A 120 -2.95 4.44 9.64
C THR A 120 -3.34 2.98 9.90
N PRO A 121 -2.77 1.99 9.18
CA PRO A 121 -3.00 0.58 9.46
C PRO A 121 -2.46 0.21 10.85
N VAL A 122 -3.24 -0.54 11.65
CA VAL A 122 -2.84 -0.91 13.03
C VAL A 122 -1.89 -2.11 13.05
N ASN A 123 -2.03 -3.06 12.14
CA ASN A 123 -1.28 -4.30 12.11
C ASN A 123 -0.73 -4.59 10.70
N SER A 124 0.02 -3.67 10.13
CA SER A 124 0.70 -3.94 8.86
C SER A 124 1.85 -4.93 9.10
N SER A 125 1.70 -6.16 8.60
CA SER A 125 2.73 -7.22 8.68
C SER A 125 3.88 -7.03 7.69
N GLY A 126 4.04 -5.83 7.14
CA GLY A 126 5.08 -5.51 6.17
C GLY A 126 6.41 -5.10 6.80
N PRO A 127 7.50 -5.02 6.02
CA PRO A 127 8.79 -4.49 6.45
C PRO A 127 8.72 -3.02 6.90
N PHE A 128 7.56 -2.42 6.77
CA PHE A 128 7.22 -1.03 7.08
C PHE A 128 6.29 -0.98 8.30
N ASN A 129 6.65 -1.70 9.36
CA ASN A 129 5.91 -1.72 10.63
C ASN A 129 5.75 -0.29 11.18
N SER A 130 4.59 -0.02 11.78
CA SER A 130 4.16 1.25 12.37
C SER A 130 5.12 1.87 13.42
N ASN A 131 6.12 1.12 13.89
CA ASN A 131 7.16 1.61 14.80
C ASN A 131 8.29 2.38 14.12
N SER A 132 8.41 2.35 12.79
CA SER A 132 9.34 3.16 12.03
C SER A 132 8.62 4.34 11.38
N ASN A 133 8.35 5.39 12.16
CA ASN A 133 7.90 6.72 11.70
C ASN A 133 6.95 6.75 10.50
N GLY A 134 5.92 5.88 10.48
CA GLY A 134 4.62 6.11 9.82
C GLY A 134 4.56 6.42 8.32
N TYR A 135 5.66 6.42 7.57
CA TYR A 135 5.66 6.98 6.22
C TYR A 135 5.10 6.09 5.10
N TYR A 136 5.04 4.77 5.29
CA TYR A 136 4.72 3.87 4.17
C TYR A 136 3.31 3.24 4.19
N GLY A 137 2.59 3.34 5.30
CA GLY A 137 1.22 2.81 5.43
C GLY A 137 0.15 3.85 5.71
N SER A 138 0.51 5.02 6.25
CA SER A 138 -0.47 6.07 6.54
C SER A 138 -0.77 6.93 5.32
N VAL A 139 -2.04 7.28 5.18
CA VAL A 139 -2.54 8.19 4.15
C VAL A 139 -3.07 9.43 4.83
N LYS A 140 -2.60 10.60 4.39
CA LYS A 140 -3.11 11.90 4.84
C LYS A 140 -3.83 12.57 3.68
N LEU A 141 -5.10 12.87 3.86
CA LEU A 141 -5.89 13.67 2.94
C LEU A 141 -6.29 14.98 3.62
N PHE A 142 -6.44 16.00 2.80
CA PHE A 142 -6.79 17.35 3.23
C PHE A 142 -7.91 17.92 2.36
N THR A 143 -8.87 18.58 2.97
CA THR A 143 -9.93 19.33 2.27
C THR A 143 -10.28 20.58 3.03
N GLU A 144 -10.75 21.59 2.30
CA GLU A 144 -11.22 22.85 2.87
C GLU A 144 -12.70 23.05 2.55
N ARG A 145 -13.39 23.70 3.47
CA ARG A 145 -14.80 24.07 3.31
C ARG A 145 -15.02 25.52 3.65
N CYS A 146 -15.55 26.25 2.68
CA CYS A 146 -16.01 27.63 2.87
C CYS A 146 -17.42 27.64 3.45
N ASN A 147 -17.71 28.65 4.27
CA ASN A 147 -19.06 28.94 4.69
C ASN A 147 -19.85 29.55 3.52
N PRO A 148 -20.92 28.89 3.04
CA PRO A 148 -21.68 29.38 1.90
C PRO A 148 -22.41 30.71 2.16
N LEU A 149 -22.58 31.09 3.44
CA LEU A 149 -23.28 32.31 3.83
C LEU A 149 -22.39 33.57 3.88
N VAL A 150 -21.05 33.42 3.69
CA VAL A 150 -20.10 34.54 3.79
C VAL A 150 -19.58 35.00 2.42
N GLY A 151 -20.08 34.48 1.33
CA GLY A 151 -19.46 34.59 0.03
C GLY A 151 -20.28 35.31 -1.07
N THR A 152 -21.12 36.33 -0.84
CA THR A 152 -21.72 37.08 -1.98
C THR A 152 -22.30 38.46 -1.58
N ASN A 153 -21.55 39.29 -0.91
CA ASN A 153 -21.87 40.72 -0.88
C ASN A 153 -20.69 41.50 -1.44
N PHE A 154 -20.44 41.37 -2.73
CA PHE A 154 -19.77 42.41 -3.53
C PHE A 154 -20.88 43.35 -4.02
N HIS A 155 -21.19 44.35 -3.24
CA HIS A 155 -21.84 45.58 -3.68
C HIS A 155 -20.78 46.63 -3.89
#